data_971dfd59ed595ddfa7a97315bb2ffb6f
#
_entry.id   971dfd59ed595ddfa7a97315bb2ffb6f
#
_cell.length_a   1.000
_cell.length_b   1.000
_cell.length_c   1.000
_cell.angle_alpha   90.00
_cell.angle_beta   90.00
_cell.angle_gamma   90.00
#
_symmetry.space_group_name_H-M   'P 1'
#
loop_
_entity.id
_entity.type
_entity.pdbx_description
1 polymer ?
#
loop_
_entity_poly.entity_id
_entity_poly.type
_entity_poly.pdbx_seq_one_letter_code
_entity_poly.pdbx_strand_id
1 'polypeptide(L)'
;LSAKYDLKSLVMSKEWTWDKFREVLRDSTFDTNGDGKTDIWGLSGQGYQFSVITQALGYANNAPATRKEGDGVKIIMNEAPYLDTLEFMHTLTWEDKVISTEEKWRAYDSFNLFAQGGSMFWIGTNWWVQTLKTMVDDTVFSVLPVPIGPNAGGEYTVYIPATNHTFGMPSTCENRKEAGMVFEYWMKNCPKDDRGVRASWTDKVFDTESLDVIEMLSKLPYTFDWSAPNTTTYTTVSLGEHGIPDRTPPATFVASVLDSLQAEADQLWSLADLS
;
A
#
# COMPACT_ATOMS: atom_id res chain seq x y z
N LEU A 1 7.64 12.82 18.33
CA LEU A 1 6.23 12.51 18.02
C LEU A 1 5.50 11.98 19.24
N SER A 2 5.98 10.95 19.90
CA SER A 2 5.33 10.31 21.06
C SER A 2 5.02 11.27 22.22
N ALA A 3 5.77 12.37 22.37
CA ALA A 3 5.48 13.40 23.37
C ALA A 3 4.26 14.27 23.00
N LYS A 4 3.88 14.35 21.71
CA LYS A 4 2.78 15.18 21.21
C LYS A 4 1.54 14.38 20.84
N TYR A 5 1.73 13.16 20.33
CA TYR A 5 0.66 12.33 19.79
C TYR A 5 0.64 10.94 20.43
N ASP A 6 -0.46 10.55 21.02
CA ASP A 6 -0.74 9.16 21.39
C ASP A 6 -1.39 8.46 20.17
N LEU A 7 -0.52 7.95 19.27
CA LEU A 7 -0.96 7.31 18.03
C LEU A 7 -1.82 6.07 18.28
N LYS A 8 -1.53 5.32 19.35
CA LYS A 8 -2.33 4.15 19.72
C LYS A 8 -3.76 4.55 20.09
N SER A 9 -3.92 5.56 20.94
CA SER A 9 -5.24 6.05 21.31
C SER A 9 -6.01 6.56 20.08
N LEU A 10 -5.37 7.30 19.17
CA LEU A 10 -5.98 7.75 17.92
C LEU A 10 -6.45 6.57 17.04
N VAL A 11 -5.67 5.51 16.96
CA VAL A 11 -6.06 4.29 16.23
C VAL A 11 -7.25 3.61 16.89
N MET A 12 -7.21 3.40 18.19
CA MET A 12 -8.27 2.67 18.91
C MET A 12 -9.58 3.45 18.98
N SER A 13 -9.54 4.80 19.00
CA SER A 13 -10.72 5.66 18.93
C SER A 13 -11.23 5.91 17.50
N LYS A 14 -10.53 5.41 16.47
CA LYS A 14 -10.80 5.68 15.03
C LYS A 14 -10.65 7.16 14.66
N GLU A 15 -9.87 7.90 15.43
CA GLU A 15 -9.50 9.29 15.11
C GLU A 15 -8.23 9.37 14.25
N TRP A 16 -7.62 8.23 13.94
CA TRP A 16 -6.51 8.12 12.99
C TRP A 16 -7.03 8.23 11.56
N THR A 17 -7.41 9.45 11.18
CA THR A 17 -7.99 9.85 9.89
C THR A 17 -6.96 10.53 8.99
N TRP A 18 -7.28 10.76 7.73
CA TRP A 18 -6.42 11.52 6.82
C TRP A 18 -6.06 12.90 7.35
N ASP A 19 -7.00 13.63 7.94
CA ASP A 19 -6.74 14.96 8.51
C ASP A 19 -5.73 14.87 9.65
N LYS A 20 -5.93 13.92 10.57
CA LYS A 20 -4.98 13.70 11.67
C LYS A 20 -3.63 13.21 11.16
N PHE A 21 -3.60 12.34 10.18
CA PHE A 21 -2.37 11.88 9.54
C PHE A 21 -1.60 13.03 8.90
N ARG A 22 -2.29 13.87 8.12
CA ARG A 22 -1.70 15.08 7.51
C ARG A 22 -1.07 16.00 8.56
N GLU A 23 -1.78 16.26 9.68
CA GLU A 23 -1.26 17.05 10.80
C GLU A 23 0.05 16.44 11.33
N VAL A 24 0.03 15.13 11.63
CA VAL A 24 1.19 14.41 12.17
C VAL A 24 2.37 14.39 11.17
N LEU A 25 2.11 14.19 9.89
CA LEU A 25 3.15 14.20 8.85
C LEU A 25 3.85 15.57 8.76
N ARG A 26 3.09 16.66 8.81
CA ARG A 26 3.66 18.01 8.79
C ARG A 26 4.55 18.28 9.99
N ASP A 27 4.12 17.84 11.17
CA ASP A 27 4.91 17.98 12.40
C ASP A 27 6.13 17.04 12.44
N SER A 28 6.18 16.07 11.55
CA SER A 28 7.24 15.08 11.45
C SER A 28 8.21 15.35 10.31
N THR A 29 8.02 16.46 9.58
CA THR A 29 8.85 16.84 8.45
C THR A 29 9.67 18.05 8.84
N PHE A 30 11.00 17.94 8.87
CA PHE A 30 11.84 19.03 9.31
C PHE A 30 13.27 18.99 8.77
N ASP A 31 13.86 20.16 8.73
CA ASP A 31 15.27 20.43 8.52
C ASP A 31 15.95 20.42 9.89
N THR A 32 16.90 19.50 10.10
CA THR A 32 17.58 19.31 11.39
C THR A 32 18.80 20.21 11.57
N ASN A 33 19.33 20.72 10.47
CA ASN A 33 20.59 21.48 10.45
C ASN A 33 20.41 22.96 10.10
N GLY A 34 19.21 23.37 9.62
CA GLY A 34 18.87 24.76 9.29
C GLY A 34 19.39 25.22 7.94
N ASP A 35 19.72 24.31 7.01
CA ASP A 35 20.23 24.65 5.69
C ASP A 35 19.12 24.95 4.65
N GLY A 36 17.87 24.82 5.04
CA GLY A 36 16.70 25.06 4.19
C GLY A 36 16.28 23.84 3.37
N LYS A 37 16.87 22.67 3.61
CA LYS A 37 16.49 21.41 2.99
C LYS A 37 15.87 20.49 4.02
N THR A 38 14.92 19.66 3.59
CA THR A 38 14.33 18.66 4.45
C THR A 38 15.28 17.49 4.65
N ASP A 39 15.68 17.23 5.89
CA ASP A 39 16.50 16.07 6.27
C ASP A 39 15.64 14.86 6.66
N ILE A 40 14.52 15.11 7.34
CA ILE A 40 13.57 14.08 7.76
C ILE A 40 12.22 14.35 7.14
N TRP A 41 11.75 13.38 6.36
CA TRP A 41 10.47 13.42 5.68
C TRP A 41 9.36 12.81 6.56
N GLY A 42 8.15 13.33 6.44
CA GLY A 42 7.01 12.77 7.16
C GLY A 42 6.68 11.36 6.70
N LEU A 43 6.73 11.11 5.39
CA LEU A 43 6.26 9.87 4.80
C LEU A 43 7.18 9.37 3.69
N SER A 44 7.41 8.06 3.69
CA SER A 44 7.94 7.28 2.58
C SER A 44 7.12 6.02 2.34
N GLY A 45 7.39 5.30 1.25
CA GLY A 45 6.63 4.10 0.89
C GLY A 45 7.50 3.00 0.30
N GLN A 46 6.95 1.80 0.23
CA GLN A 46 7.62 0.64 -0.35
C GLN A 46 7.88 0.84 -1.84
N GLY A 47 9.05 0.45 -2.31
CA GLY A 47 9.37 0.39 -3.74
C GLY A 47 9.09 1.70 -4.46
N TYR A 48 8.21 1.66 -5.44
CA TYR A 48 7.67 2.85 -6.09
C TYR A 48 6.73 3.59 -5.12
N GLN A 49 7.30 4.42 -4.27
CA GLN A 49 6.62 4.95 -3.09
C GLN A 49 5.28 5.64 -3.37
N PHE A 50 5.19 6.46 -4.40
CA PHE A 50 3.94 7.16 -4.74
C PHE A 50 2.82 6.17 -5.08
N SER A 51 3.17 5.13 -5.80
CA SER A 51 2.33 4.03 -6.20
C SER A 51 1.70 3.32 -5.01
N VAL A 52 2.56 2.85 -4.13
CA VAL A 52 2.14 2.07 -2.95
C VAL A 52 1.37 2.93 -1.97
N ILE A 53 1.79 4.18 -1.74
CA ILE A 53 1.09 5.10 -0.84
C ILE A 53 -0.29 5.43 -1.41
N THR A 54 -0.38 5.79 -2.71
CA THR A 54 -1.67 6.11 -3.35
C THR A 54 -2.63 4.94 -3.28
N GLN A 55 -2.16 3.73 -3.57
CA GLN A 55 -2.97 2.53 -3.51
C GLN A 55 -3.47 2.25 -2.09
N ALA A 56 -2.58 2.31 -1.10
CA ALA A 56 -2.94 2.08 0.29
C ALA A 56 -3.97 3.11 0.80
N LEU A 57 -3.76 4.40 0.51
CA LEU A 57 -4.70 5.46 0.84
C LEU A 57 -6.02 5.32 0.08
N GLY A 58 -5.98 4.92 -1.20
CA GLY A 58 -7.18 4.67 -1.99
C GLY A 58 -8.07 3.59 -1.37
N TYR A 59 -7.49 2.45 -1.01
CA TYR A 59 -8.26 1.39 -0.33
C TYR A 59 -8.74 1.83 1.06
N ALA A 60 -7.92 2.56 1.81
CA ALA A 60 -8.32 3.12 3.09
C ALA A 60 -9.40 4.21 2.98
N ASN A 61 -9.62 4.73 1.77
CA ASN A 61 -10.69 5.66 1.43
C ASN A 61 -11.93 4.98 0.78
N ASN A 62 -11.97 3.65 0.73
CA ASN A 62 -12.96 2.90 -0.04
C ASN A 62 -13.02 3.33 -1.52
N ALA A 63 -11.89 3.65 -2.09
CA ALA A 63 -11.69 4.21 -3.42
C ALA A 63 -10.70 3.37 -4.25
N PRO A 64 -11.04 2.14 -4.65
CA PRO A 64 -10.19 1.34 -5.52
C PRO A 64 -10.09 1.97 -6.91
N ALA A 65 -8.97 1.74 -7.60
CA ALA A 65 -8.78 2.20 -8.98
C ALA A 65 -9.64 1.42 -9.98
N THR A 66 -10.05 0.21 -9.60
CA THR A 66 -10.75 -0.74 -10.47
C THR A 66 -11.92 -1.38 -9.75
N ARG A 67 -12.93 -1.77 -10.53
CA ARG A 67 -14.09 -2.51 -10.03
C ARG A 67 -14.42 -3.66 -10.97
N LYS A 68 -14.74 -4.83 -10.42
CA LYS A 68 -15.30 -5.91 -11.23
C LYS A 68 -16.68 -5.53 -11.74
N GLU A 69 -16.91 -5.66 -13.04
CA GLU A 69 -18.18 -5.35 -13.69
C GLU A 69 -18.52 -6.47 -14.71
N GLY A 70 -19.54 -7.27 -14.41
CA GLY A 70 -19.83 -8.47 -15.19
C GLY A 70 -18.66 -9.45 -15.20
N ASP A 71 -18.26 -9.87 -16.40
CA ASP A 71 -17.11 -10.75 -16.60
C ASP A 71 -15.79 -9.99 -16.80
N GLY A 72 -15.81 -8.65 -16.71
CA GLY A 72 -14.64 -7.79 -16.90
C GLY A 72 -14.25 -6.95 -15.70
N VAL A 73 -13.34 -6.03 -15.93
CA VAL A 73 -12.90 -5.02 -14.97
C VAL A 73 -13.08 -3.63 -15.55
N LYS A 74 -13.68 -2.74 -14.79
CA LYS A 74 -13.79 -1.33 -15.12
C LYS A 74 -12.77 -0.50 -14.36
N ILE A 75 -12.11 0.39 -15.07
CA ILE A 75 -11.25 1.42 -14.49
C ILE A 75 -12.16 2.55 -13.99
N ILE A 76 -12.09 2.86 -12.71
CA ILE A 76 -12.96 3.85 -12.03
C ILE A 76 -12.18 5.00 -11.38
N MET A 77 -10.99 5.26 -11.87
CA MET A 77 -10.12 6.32 -11.34
C MET A 77 -10.68 7.73 -11.49
N ASN A 78 -11.64 7.93 -12.39
CA ASN A 78 -12.36 9.20 -12.60
C ASN A 78 -13.55 9.38 -11.64
N GLU A 79 -13.85 8.42 -10.78
CA GLU A 79 -14.87 8.58 -9.75
C GLU A 79 -14.34 9.46 -8.59
N ALA A 80 -15.24 10.24 -7.99
CA ALA A 80 -14.86 11.23 -6.97
C ALA A 80 -14.01 10.67 -5.82
N PRO A 81 -14.30 9.50 -5.21
CA PRO A 81 -13.48 9.00 -4.10
C PRO A 81 -12.03 8.72 -4.49
N TYR A 82 -11.78 8.28 -5.74
CA TYR A 82 -10.41 8.05 -6.21
C TYR A 82 -9.70 9.37 -6.54
N LEU A 83 -10.39 10.32 -7.15
CA LEU A 83 -9.86 11.67 -7.38
C LEU A 83 -9.50 12.37 -6.07
N ASP A 84 -10.34 12.24 -5.02
CA ASP A 84 -10.05 12.75 -3.67
C ASP A 84 -8.74 12.15 -3.11
N THR A 85 -8.48 10.86 -3.39
CA THR A 85 -7.25 10.20 -2.97
C THR A 85 -6.03 10.81 -3.68
N LEU A 86 -6.14 11.08 -4.96
CA LEU A 86 -5.07 11.69 -5.74
C LEU A 86 -4.81 13.14 -5.34
N GLU A 87 -5.86 13.91 -5.07
CA GLU A 87 -5.74 15.28 -4.57
C GLU A 87 -5.09 15.31 -3.18
N PHE A 88 -5.42 14.34 -2.32
CA PHE A 88 -4.76 14.20 -1.03
C PHE A 88 -3.27 13.90 -1.19
N MET A 89 -2.90 12.97 -2.08
CA MET A 89 -1.51 12.68 -2.39
C MET A 89 -0.77 13.90 -2.99
N HIS A 90 -1.44 14.63 -3.89
CA HIS A 90 -0.90 15.86 -4.47
C HIS A 90 -0.63 16.91 -3.38
N THR A 91 -1.57 17.07 -2.46
CA THR A 91 -1.46 17.97 -1.31
C THR A 91 -0.28 17.58 -0.41
N LEU A 92 -0.17 16.30 -0.01
CA LEU A 92 0.95 15.82 0.81
C LEU A 92 2.30 16.06 0.14
N THR A 93 2.35 15.93 -1.19
CA THR A 93 3.61 16.04 -1.95
C THR A 93 4.02 17.47 -2.22
N TRP A 94 3.09 18.32 -2.69
CA TRP A 94 3.42 19.61 -3.24
C TRP A 94 3.08 20.81 -2.36
N GLU A 95 2.03 20.70 -1.57
CA GLU A 95 1.65 21.79 -0.63
C GLU A 95 2.37 21.60 0.70
N ASP A 96 2.22 20.44 1.32
CA ASP A 96 2.79 20.12 2.63
C ASP A 96 4.25 19.68 2.54
N LYS A 97 4.67 19.16 1.40
CA LYS A 97 6.04 18.70 1.12
C LYS A 97 6.53 17.68 2.15
N VAL A 98 5.66 16.74 2.52
CA VAL A 98 5.96 15.70 3.51
C VAL A 98 6.52 14.42 2.88
N ILE A 99 6.50 14.31 1.54
CA ILE A 99 7.02 13.19 0.76
C ILE A 99 8.13 13.72 -0.17
N SER A 100 9.28 13.06 -0.18
CA SER A 100 10.36 13.45 -1.09
C SER A 100 10.03 13.14 -2.54
N THR A 101 10.28 14.11 -3.43
CA THR A 101 10.16 13.94 -4.88
C THR A 101 11.50 13.66 -5.57
N GLU A 102 12.59 13.55 -4.81
CA GLU A 102 13.90 13.23 -5.36
C GLU A 102 13.88 11.87 -6.06
N GLU A 103 14.47 11.78 -7.25
CA GLU A 103 14.44 10.59 -8.09
C GLU A 103 14.97 9.33 -7.37
N LYS A 104 16.03 9.50 -6.58
CA LYS A 104 16.61 8.39 -5.80
C LYS A 104 15.62 7.74 -4.81
N TRP A 105 14.60 8.49 -4.35
CA TRP A 105 13.60 7.99 -3.41
C TRP A 105 12.29 7.54 -4.08
N ARG A 106 12.17 7.71 -5.39
CA ARG A 106 10.97 7.29 -6.14
C ARG A 106 10.88 5.78 -6.32
N ALA A 107 12.01 5.08 -6.24
CA ALA A 107 12.12 3.63 -6.43
C ALA A 107 12.48 2.91 -5.11
N TYR A 108 13.20 1.81 -5.21
CA TYR A 108 13.49 0.92 -4.07
C TYR A 108 14.26 1.57 -2.92
N ASP A 109 14.94 2.69 -3.13
CA ASP A 109 15.72 3.35 -2.09
C ASP A 109 14.87 4.03 -1.01
N SER A 110 13.58 4.26 -1.24
CA SER A 110 12.64 4.77 -0.23
C SER A 110 12.52 3.89 1.02
N PHE A 111 12.79 2.59 0.88
CA PHE A 111 12.90 1.66 1.99
C PHE A 111 14.12 1.99 2.87
N ASN A 112 15.26 2.27 2.26
CA ASN A 112 16.48 2.69 2.96
C ASN A 112 16.29 4.05 3.66
N LEU A 113 15.50 4.95 3.07
CA LEU A 113 15.19 6.24 3.69
C LEU A 113 14.58 6.06 5.08
N PHE A 114 13.57 5.18 5.21
CA PHE A 114 12.96 4.87 6.50
C PHE A 114 13.92 4.13 7.43
N ALA A 115 14.61 3.11 6.95
CA ALA A 115 15.52 2.30 7.76
C ALA A 115 16.68 3.13 8.34
N GLN A 116 17.10 4.20 7.66
CA GLN A 116 18.14 5.12 8.09
C GLN A 116 17.63 6.31 8.93
N GLY A 117 16.33 6.34 9.26
CA GLY A 117 15.72 7.41 10.03
C GLY A 117 15.44 8.70 9.23
N GLY A 118 15.54 8.67 7.90
CA GLY A 118 15.25 9.80 7.01
C GLY A 118 13.76 10.00 6.71
N SER A 119 12.88 9.13 7.21
CA SER A 119 11.44 9.36 7.24
C SER A 119 10.80 8.81 8.53
N MET A 120 9.72 9.46 8.97
CA MET A 120 9.04 9.11 10.23
C MET A 120 7.99 8.02 10.04
N PHE A 121 7.35 7.98 8.89
CA PHE A 121 6.38 6.94 8.53
C PHE A 121 6.78 6.28 7.22
N TRP A 122 6.43 5.00 7.13
CA TRP A 122 6.60 4.23 5.92
C TRP A 122 5.34 3.40 5.65
N ILE A 123 4.81 3.48 4.44
CA ILE A 123 3.68 2.66 4.00
C ILE A 123 4.18 1.55 3.10
N GLY A 124 3.79 0.32 3.42
CA GLY A 124 4.14 -0.86 2.64
C GLY A 124 3.40 -2.10 3.08
N THR A 125 3.74 -3.21 2.45
CA THR A 125 3.12 -4.51 2.74
C THR A 125 3.69 -5.13 4.01
N ASN A 126 2.87 -5.83 4.74
CA ASN A 126 3.18 -6.42 6.04
C ASN A 126 4.37 -7.41 6.04
N TRP A 127 4.64 -8.07 4.91
CA TRP A 127 5.77 -9.00 4.79
C TRP A 127 7.14 -8.33 4.88
N TRP A 128 7.22 -7.01 4.66
CA TRP A 128 8.45 -6.24 4.85
C TRP A 128 8.78 -5.91 6.31
N VAL A 129 7.82 -6.02 7.23
CA VAL A 129 8.01 -5.67 8.65
C VAL A 129 9.19 -6.43 9.26
N GLN A 130 9.32 -7.73 8.98
CA GLN A 130 10.43 -8.53 9.48
C GLN A 130 11.77 -8.08 8.88
N THR A 131 11.80 -7.74 7.60
CA THR A 131 13.01 -7.23 6.93
C THR A 131 13.41 -5.89 7.50
N LEU A 132 12.46 -4.97 7.67
CA LEU A 132 12.71 -3.67 8.32
C LEU A 132 13.32 -3.87 9.70
N LYS A 133 12.77 -4.77 10.51
CA LYS A 133 13.30 -5.07 11.85
C LYS A 133 14.77 -5.49 11.84
N THR A 134 15.25 -6.13 10.77
CA THR A 134 16.65 -6.52 10.64
C THR A 134 17.56 -5.43 10.08
N MET A 135 16.98 -4.38 9.48
CA MET A 135 17.74 -3.29 8.86
C MET A 135 17.91 -2.06 9.75
N VAL A 136 17.04 -1.90 10.73
CA VAL A 136 17.15 -0.81 11.71
C VAL A 136 18.03 -1.26 12.85
N ASP A 137 19.14 -0.58 13.08
CA ASP A 137 20.11 -0.96 14.14
C ASP A 137 19.51 -0.71 15.53
N ASP A 138 19.37 0.55 15.93
CA ASP A 138 18.88 0.96 17.25
C ASP A 138 17.48 1.62 17.19
N THR A 139 16.87 1.68 16.01
CA THR A 139 15.57 2.34 15.82
C THR A 139 14.44 1.35 16.05
N VAL A 140 13.54 1.69 16.94
CA VAL A 140 12.30 0.94 17.20
C VAL A 140 11.17 1.59 16.40
N PHE A 141 10.39 0.79 15.71
CA PHE A 141 9.18 1.25 15.03
C PHE A 141 7.95 0.47 15.47
N SER A 142 6.78 1.10 15.40
CA SER A 142 5.49 0.49 15.66
C SER A 142 4.68 0.34 14.40
N VAL A 143 3.77 -0.65 14.36
CA VAL A 143 2.84 -0.88 13.24
C VAL A 143 1.53 -0.15 13.51
N LEU A 144 1.08 0.62 12.53
CA LEU A 144 -0.19 1.33 12.54
C LEU A 144 -1.02 0.91 11.32
N PRO A 145 -2.36 1.00 11.38
CA PRO A 145 -3.18 0.87 10.18
C PRO A 145 -2.97 2.07 9.25
N VAL A 146 -3.24 1.90 7.96
CA VAL A 146 -3.39 3.04 7.06
C VAL A 146 -4.53 3.93 7.56
N PRO A 147 -4.38 5.27 7.60
CA PRO A 147 -5.38 6.16 8.18
C PRO A 147 -6.71 6.13 7.42
N ILE A 148 -7.81 6.27 8.15
CA ILE A 148 -9.17 6.24 7.61
C ILE A 148 -9.39 7.43 6.68
N GLY A 149 -9.76 7.15 5.43
CA GLY A 149 -10.14 8.17 4.45
C GLY A 149 -11.58 8.67 4.63
N PRO A 150 -11.92 9.84 4.05
CA PRO A 150 -13.23 10.46 4.23
C PRO A 150 -14.41 9.64 3.70
N ASN A 151 -14.17 8.77 2.70
CA ASN A 151 -15.20 7.93 2.10
C ASN A 151 -15.27 6.51 2.70
N ALA A 152 -14.48 6.21 3.73
CA ALA A 152 -14.38 4.89 4.36
C ALA A 152 -15.48 4.61 5.41
N GLY A 153 -16.40 5.54 5.65
CA GLY A 153 -17.48 5.36 6.63
C GLY A 153 -17.00 5.27 8.08
N GLY A 154 -15.79 5.76 8.39
CA GLY A 154 -15.21 5.72 9.74
C GLY A 154 -14.58 4.37 10.13
N GLU A 155 -14.35 3.47 9.18
CA GLU A 155 -13.81 2.13 9.42
C GLU A 155 -12.43 1.94 8.78
N TYR A 156 -11.56 1.14 9.43
CA TYR A 156 -10.33 0.69 8.82
C TYR A 156 -10.60 -0.35 7.73
N THR A 157 -9.81 -0.31 6.68
CA THR A 157 -9.88 -1.25 5.57
C THR A 157 -8.55 -2.00 5.43
N VAL A 158 -8.64 -3.29 5.15
CA VAL A 158 -7.48 -4.11 4.78
C VAL A 158 -7.66 -4.52 3.33
N TYR A 159 -6.62 -4.38 2.53
CA TYR A 159 -6.63 -4.85 1.15
C TYR A 159 -5.53 -5.86 0.90
N ILE A 160 -5.79 -6.76 -0.04
CA ILE A 160 -4.79 -7.68 -0.56
C ILE A 160 -4.29 -7.07 -1.87
N PRO A 161 -2.99 -6.70 -1.94
CA PRO A 161 -2.42 -6.14 -3.16
C PRO A 161 -2.44 -7.18 -4.29
N ALA A 162 -2.36 -6.68 -5.50
CA ALA A 162 -2.36 -7.45 -6.73
C ALA A 162 -1.30 -8.58 -6.80
N THR A 163 -0.24 -8.45 -6.07
CA THR A 163 0.86 -9.44 -6.02
C THR A 163 0.51 -10.62 -5.13
N ASN A 164 -0.33 -11.52 -5.62
CA ASN A 164 -0.59 -12.79 -4.96
C ASN A 164 0.30 -13.88 -5.54
N HIS A 165 0.86 -14.71 -4.65
CA HIS A 165 1.57 -15.91 -5.08
C HIS A 165 0.54 -16.97 -5.47
N THR A 166 0.56 -17.36 -6.75
CA THR A 166 -0.26 -18.44 -7.29
C THR A 166 0.60 -19.57 -7.78
N PHE A 167 0.08 -20.78 -7.72
CA PHE A 167 0.72 -21.94 -8.31
C PHE A 167 0.04 -22.26 -9.63
N GLY A 168 0.82 -22.30 -10.70
CA GLY A 168 0.35 -22.67 -12.03
C GLY A 168 1.04 -23.91 -12.54
N MET A 169 0.31 -24.73 -13.30
CA MET A 169 0.89 -25.86 -14.01
C MET A 169 0.97 -25.51 -15.50
N PRO A 170 2.17 -25.57 -16.13
CA PRO A 170 2.29 -25.28 -17.55
C PRO A 170 1.40 -26.19 -18.41
N SER A 171 0.80 -25.65 -19.46
CA SER A 171 -0.02 -26.44 -20.40
C SER A 171 0.79 -27.56 -21.09
N THR A 172 2.09 -27.42 -21.16
CA THR A 172 3.06 -28.39 -21.70
C THR A 172 3.48 -29.49 -20.72
N CYS A 173 2.97 -29.49 -19.48
CA CYS A 173 3.29 -30.53 -18.51
C CYS A 173 2.68 -31.87 -18.96
N GLU A 174 3.51 -32.85 -19.27
CA GLU A 174 3.07 -34.18 -19.72
C GLU A 174 2.47 -35.00 -18.57
N ASN A 175 3.02 -34.87 -17.35
CA ASN A 175 2.58 -35.63 -16.16
C ASN A 175 1.71 -34.79 -15.24
N ARG A 176 0.64 -34.16 -15.77
CA ARG A 176 -0.23 -33.24 -15.02
C ARG A 176 -0.88 -33.88 -13.80
N LYS A 177 -1.29 -35.13 -13.91
CA LYS A 177 -1.95 -35.85 -12.83
C LYS A 177 -1.00 -36.06 -11.66
N GLU A 178 0.21 -36.53 -11.94
CA GLU A 178 1.25 -36.79 -10.95
C GLU A 178 1.72 -35.50 -10.30
N ALA A 179 1.93 -34.43 -11.10
CA ALA A 179 2.26 -33.11 -10.59
C ALA A 179 1.16 -32.53 -9.69
N GLY A 180 -0.10 -32.73 -10.06
CA GLY A 180 -1.25 -32.35 -9.24
C GLY A 180 -1.29 -33.11 -7.91
N MET A 181 -1.01 -34.42 -7.92
CA MET A 181 -0.95 -35.24 -6.70
C MET A 181 0.19 -34.80 -5.77
N VAL A 182 1.37 -34.50 -6.32
CA VAL A 182 2.51 -33.98 -5.53
C VAL A 182 2.16 -32.63 -4.91
N PHE A 183 1.54 -31.71 -5.67
CA PHE A 183 1.11 -30.42 -5.17
C PHE A 183 0.05 -30.56 -4.06
N GLU A 184 -0.96 -31.43 -4.26
CA GLU A 184 -2.00 -31.69 -3.26
C GLU A 184 -1.39 -32.27 -1.98
N TYR A 185 -0.45 -33.23 -2.11
CA TYR A 185 0.25 -33.79 -0.97
C TYR A 185 1.05 -32.72 -0.23
N TRP A 186 1.78 -31.87 -0.95
CA TRP A 186 2.54 -30.78 -0.36
C TRP A 186 1.63 -29.80 0.39
N MET A 187 0.51 -29.38 -0.21
CA MET A 187 -0.44 -28.46 0.42
C MET A 187 -1.07 -29.05 1.68
N LYS A 188 -1.38 -30.37 1.67
CA LYS A 188 -1.93 -31.06 2.85
C LYS A 188 -0.94 -31.20 3.99
N ASN A 189 0.35 -31.35 3.67
CA ASN A 189 1.41 -31.58 4.64
C ASN A 189 2.29 -30.36 4.89
N CYS A 190 2.02 -29.22 4.24
CA CYS A 190 2.71 -27.98 4.52
C CYS A 190 2.45 -27.57 5.97
N PRO A 191 3.50 -27.28 6.75
CA PRO A 191 3.34 -26.82 8.11
C PRO A 191 2.43 -25.57 8.15
N LYS A 192 1.37 -25.65 8.92
CA LYS A 192 0.49 -24.51 9.17
C LYS A 192 0.93 -23.83 10.46
N ASP A 193 1.02 -22.51 10.40
CA ASP A 193 1.19 -21.74 11.63
C ASP A 193 -0.19 -21.64 12.32
N ASP A 194 -0.44 -22.54 13.25
CA ASP A 194 -1.67 -22.62 14.03
C ASP A 194 -1.60 -21.84 15.35
N ARG A 195 -0.47 -21.17 15.62
CA ARG A 195 -0.27 -20.39 16.85
C ARG A 195 -1.20 -19.19 16.99
N GLY A 196 -1.90 -18.81 15.91
CA GLY A 196 -2.73 -17.62 15.83
C GLY A 196 -1.91 -16.36 15.46
N VAL A 197 -2.63 -15.31 15.05
CA VAL A 197 -2.02 -14.09 14.50
C VAL A 197 -1.02 -13.46 15.48
N ARG A 198 -1.43 -13.26 16.74
CA ARG A 198 -0.59 -12.61 17.75
C ARG A 198 0.74 -13.34 17.97
N ALA A 199 0.69 -14.65 18.14
CA ALA A 199 1.88 -15.45 18.37
C ALA A 199 2.81 -15.51 17.15
N SER A 200 2.24 -15.52 15.94
CA SER A 200 3.01 -15.54 14.69
C SER A 200 3.71 -14.20 14.39
N TRP A 201 3.32 -13.12 15.07
CA TRP A 201 3.89 -11.80 14.91
C TRP A 201 4.78 -11.33 16.06
N THR A 202 4.79 -12.03 17.19
CA THR A 202 5.53 -11.63 18.41
C THR A 202 7.02 -11.38 18.14
N ASP A 203 7.65 -12.22 17.31
CA ASP A 203 9.08 -12.08 17.01
C ASP A 203 9.37 -11.06 15.88
N LYS A 204 8.32 -10.55 15.19
CA LYS A 204 8.46 -9.69 14.02
C LYS A 204 8.30 -8.21 14.31
N VAL A 205 7.74 -7.86 15.44
CA VAL A 205 7.53 -6.46 15.87
C VAL A 205 8.32 -6.15 17.14
N PHE A 206 8.36 -4.89 17.54
CA PHE A 206 9.12 -4.45 18.71
C PHE A 206 8.26 -4.27 19.97
N ASP A 207 6.95 -4.07 19.82
CA ASP A 207 6.06 -3.67 20.90
C ASP A 207 4.72 -4.41 20.86
N THR A 208 4.02 -4.37 21.98
CA THR A 208 2.70 -5.00 22.14
C THR A 208 1.58 -4.22 21.47
N GLU A 209 1.75 -2.91 21.30
CA GLU A 209 0.82 -2.04 20.59
C GLU A 209 0.68 -2.45 19.12
N SER A 210 1.81 -2.75 18.47
CA SER A 210 1.82 -3.31 17.12
C SER A 210 1.07 -4.64 17.02
N LEU A 211 1.22 -5.51 18.02
CA LEU A 211 0.48 -6.78 18.06
C LEU A 211 -1.03 -6.54 18.18
N ASP A 212 -1.46 -5.58 19.00
CA ASP A 212 -2.87 -5.22 19.16
C ASP A 212 -3.47 -4.72 17.83
N VAL A 213 -2.73 -3.87 17.11
CA VAL A 213 -3.13 -3.37 15.79
C VAL A 213 -3.21 -4.49 14.76
N ILE A 214 -2.19 -5.35 14.68
CA ILE A 214 -2.16 -6.47 13.72
C ILE A 214 -3.32 -7.45 14.00
N GLU A 215 -3.59 -7.74 15.27
CA GLU A 215 -4.71 -8.60 15.65
C GLU A 215 -6.06 -7.95 15.32
N MET A 216 -6.23 -6.65 15.54
CA MET A 216 -7.40 -5.90 15.12
C MET A 216 -7.61 -5.98 13.60
N LEU A 217 -6.57 -5.69 12.80
CA LEU A 217 -6.64 -5.71 11.35
C LEU A 217 -6.94 -7.10 10.79
N SER A 218 -6.43 -8.15 11.42
CA SER A 218 -6.67 -9.54 10.97
C SER A 218 -8.13 -10.01 11.06
N LYS A 219 -8.95 -9.28 11.82
CA LYS A 219 -10.38 -9.57 11.99
C LYS A 219 -11.27 -8.80 11.02
N LEU A 220 -10.69 -7.84 10.28
CA LEU A 220 -11.43 -7.04 9.30
C LEU A 220 -11.61 -7.81 7.99
N PRO A 221 -12.71 -7.57 7.27
CA PRO A 221 -12.82 -8.02 5.89
C PRO A 221 -11.75 -7.36 5.04
N TYR A 222 -11.21 -8.10 4.09
CA TYR A 222 -10.25 -7.56 3.14
C TYR A 222 -10.90 -7.34 1.78
N THR A 223 -10.43 -6.29 1.09
CA THR A 223 -10.80 -6.00 -0.30
C THR A 223 -9.71 -6.53 -1.23
N PHE A 224 -10.12 -7.14 -2.33
CA PHE A 224 -9.19 -7.65 -3.34
C PHE A 224 -8.91 -6.57 -4.39
N ASP A 225 -7.64 -6.43 -4.76
CA ASP A 225 -7.24 -5.52 -5.82
C ASP A 225 -7.39 -6.18 -7.20
N TRP A 226 -8.32 -5.70 -8.01
CA TRP A 226 -8.59 -6.20 -9.37
C TRP A 226 -7.67 -5.60 -10.43
N SER A 227 -6.75 -4.69 -10.09
CA SER A 227 -5.75 -4.17 -11.01
C SER A 227 -4.62 -5.18 -11.33
N ALA A 228 -4.54 -6.25 -10.54
CA ALA A 228 -3.50 -7.29 -10.61
C ALA A 228 -3.22 -7.88 -12.00
N PRO A 229 -4.22 -8.19 -12.83
CA PRO A 229 -3.96 -8.82 -14.11
C PRO A 229 -3.28 -7.90 -15.13
N ASN A 230 -3.24 -6.60 -14.85
CA ASN A 230 -2.74 -5.59 -15.77
C ASN A 230 -1.49 -4.90 -15.17
N THR A 231 -0.31 -5.34 -15.60
CA THR A 231 0.96 -4.78 -15.10
C THR A 231 1.17 -3.32 -15.50
N THR A 232 0.70 -2.89 -16.65
CA THR A 232 0.79 -1.48 -17.06
C THR A 232 -0.23 -0.65 -16.30
N THR A 233 -1.43 -1.17 -16.07
CA THR A 233 -2.41 -0.55 -15.18
C THR A 233 -1.85 -0.47 -13.77
N TYR A 234 -1.18 -1.49 -13.25
CA TYR A 234 -0.56 -1.48 -11.94
C TYR A 234 0.54 -0.42 -11.82
N THR A 235 1.42 -0.30 -12.80
CA THR A 235 2.52 0.68 -12.79
C THR A 235 2.07 2.08 -13.16
N THR A 236 1.04 2.24 -14.00
CA THR A 236 0.51 3.55 -14.44
C THR A 236 -0.64 4.02 -13.56
N VAL A 237 -1.54 3.13 -13.14
CA VAL A 237 -2.62 3.40 -12.17
C VAL A 237 -2.08 3.75 -10.80
N SER A 238 -0.95 3.23 -10.48
CA SER A 238 -0.21 3.68 -9.33
C SER A 238 0.24 5.12 -9.46
N LEU A 239 -0.10 5.84 -10.56
CA LEU A 239 0.03 7.30 -10.70
C LEU A 239 1.30 7.88 -10.07
N GLY A 240 1.99 7.02 -9.40
CA GLY A 240 3.06 7.28 -8.56
C GLY A 240 4.27 7.73 -9.32
N GLU A 241 4.39 7.36 -10.59
CA GLU A 241 5.64 7.64 -11.29
C GLU A 241 5.55 8.82 -12.23
N HIS A 242 4.34 9.17 -12.71
CA HIS A 242 4.19 10.18 -13.76
C HIS A 242 3.21 11.30 -13.44
N GLY A 243 2.19 11.08 -12.62
CA GLY A 243 1.18 12.10 -12.35
C GLY A 243 1.55 13.03 -11.19
N ILE A 244 1.63 12.46 -10.01
CA ILE A 244 1.86 13.23 -8.77
C ILE A 244 3.29 13.77 -8.70
N PRO A 245 4.36 12.97 -8.96
CA PRO A 245 5.73 13.51 -8.97
C PRO A 245 5.98 14.58 -10.00
N ASP A 246 5.28 14.54 -11.13
CA ASP A 246 5.40 15.53 -12.21
C ASP A 246 4.49 16.74 -11.99
N ARG A 247 3.81 16.82 -10.85
CA ARG A 247 2.92 17.92 -10.47
C ARG A 247 1.74 18.12 -11.44
N THR A 248 1.36 17.08 -12.18
CA THR A 248 0.19 17.12 -13.05
C THR A 248 -1.08 17.11 -12.19
N PRO A 249 -2.05 18.01 -12.44
CA PRO A 249 -3.32 17.98 -11.73
C PRO A 249 -3.99 16.60 -11.86
N PRO A 250 -4.45 15.98 -10.76
CA PRO A 250 -4.96 14.61 -10.74
C PRO A 250 -6.03 14.30 -11.81
N ALA A 251 -7.05 15.14 -11.92
CA ALA A 251 -8.11 14.95 -12.93
C ALA A 251 -7.57 15.00 -14.37
N THR A 252 -6.59 15.87 -14.65
CA THR A 252 -5.95 15.96 -15.98
C THR A 252 -5.16 14.70 -16.29
N PHE A 253 -4.41 14.22 -15.31
CA PHE A 253 -3.65 12.98 -15.48
C PHE A 253 -4.57 11.80 -15.73
N VAL A 254 -5.60 11.60 -14.89
CA VAL A 254 -6.58 10.51 -15.06
C VAL A 254 -7.22 10.57 -16.45
N ALA A 255 -7.68 11.74 -16.87
CA ALA A 255 -8.26 11.91 -18.21
C ALA A 255 -7.31 11.52 -19.34
N SER A 256 -6.01 11.70 -19.17
CA SER A 256 -5.01 11.38 -20.20
C SER A 256 -4.74 9.87 -20.35
N VAL A 257 -5.02 9.07 -19.32
CA VAL A 257 -4.67 7.63 -19.30
C VAL A 257 -5.87 6.69 -19.28
N LEU A 258 -7.06 7.19 -18.94
CA LEU A 258 -8.23 6.36 -18.64
C LEU A 258 -8.62 5.42 -19.78
N ASP A 259 -8.73 5.93 -21.00
CA ASP A 259 -9.15 5.14 -22.16
C ASP A 259 -8.13 4.05 -22.51
N SER A 260 -6.84 4.36 -22.42
CA SER A 260 -5.78 3.39 -22.69
C SER A 260 -5.75 2.28 -21.64
N LEU A 261 -5.95 2.62 -20.38
CA LEU A 261 -6.02 1.65 -19.28
C LEU A 261 -7.25 0.74 -19.40
N GLN A 262 -8.40 1.30 -19.78
CA GLN A 262 -9.60 0.50 -20.00
C GLN A 262 -9.42 -0.46 -21.18
N ALA A 263 -8.86 0.01 -22.31
CA ALA A 263 -8.59 -0.84 -23.47
C ALA A 263 -7.64 -2.01 -23.14
N GLU A 264 -6.61 -1.75 -22.32
CA GLU A 264 -5.69 -2.79 -21.87
C GLU A 264 -6.39 -3.80 -20.94
N ALA A 265 -7.21 -3.32 -20.00
CA ALA A 265 -8.01 -4.18 -19.14
C ALA A 265 -8.96 -5.09 -19.96
N ASP A 266 -9.67 -4.53 -20.92
CA ASP A 266 -10.60 -5.28 -21.78
C ASP A 266 -9.87 -6.36 -22.61
N GLN A 267 -8.68 -6.04 -23.12
CA GLN A 267 -7.84 -7.00 -23.84
C GLN A 267 -7.43 -8.17 -22.97
N LEU A 268 -6.97 -7.92 -21.74
CA LEU A 268 -6.53 -8.96 -20.84
C LEU A 268 -7.68 -9.88 -20.39
N TRP A 269 -8.84 -9.30 -20.10
CA TRP A 269 -10.01 -10.09 -19.69
C TRP A 269 -10.58 -10.91 -20.85
N SER A 270 -10.46 -10.45 -22.09
CA SER A 270 -10.84 -11.24 -23.26
C SER A 270 -10.01 -12.51 -23.45
N LEU A 271 -8.77 -12.52 -22.93
CA LEU A 271 -7.91 -13.71 -22.98
C LEU A 271 -8.32 -14.77 -21.94
N ALA A 272 -9.00 -14.38 -20.87
CA ALA A 272 -9.47 -15.31 -19.85
C ALA A 272 -10.61 -16.22 -20.36
N ASP A 273 -11.37 -15.78 -21.37
CA ASP A 273 -12.45 -16.56 -21.99
C ASP A 273 -11.94 -17.65 -22.95
N LEU A 274 -10.62 -17.70 -23.20
CA LEU A 274 -9.99 -18.67 -24.12
C LEU A 274 -9.46 -19.93 -23.41
N SER A 275 -9.66 -20.07 -22.11
CA SER A 275 -9.24 -21.21 -21.29
C SER A 275 -10.43 -22.03 -20.81
#